data_ab29fadde2f635f652b73d699ad1fd82
#
_entry.id   ab29fadde2f635f652b73d699ad1fd82
#
_cell.length_a   1.000
_cell.length_b   1.000
_cell.length_c   1.000
_cell.angle_alpha   90.00
_cell.angle_beta   90.00
_cell.angle_gamma   90.00
#
_symmetry.space_group_name_H-M   'P 1'
#
loop_
_entity.id
_entity.type
_entity.pdbx_description
1 polymer ?
#
loop_
_entity_poly.entity_id
_entity_poly.type
_entity_poly.pdbx_seq_one_letter_code
_entity_poly.pdbx_strand_id
1 'polypeptide(L)'
;MTSPCRGGVTTLLRGFSAATLALVLIGSGALAQSRPKIWDMKFGAPIADLPDGEFVDPACGTNGGPPGLRLAGFEEFEKCRAEATGLREIWFRYDDEEEFIARAVRNPDAIARANTMVMLGQPIMLSLLADLAGRLQGYRIFTDPRADPDLRKDAYLIGNAFKARYGSDGWDCMDDPPAAGETAFEGIFIKQRCRKLGEGHQVTLESRHYYKSGQAMVDPNSGASTVNQFESSARIEVVQIEALQK
;
A
#
# COMPACT_ATOMS: atom_id res chain seq x y z
N MET A 1 -82.15 -50.26 -50.77
CA MET A 1 -82.41 -49.53 -49.53
C MET A 1 -81.05 -49.15 -48.95
N THR A 2 -80.58 -48.11 -49.31
CA THR A 2 -80.06 -46.90 -48.74
C THR A 2 -79.25 -47.04 -47.46
N SER A 3 -77.95 -46.76 -47.57
CA SER A 3 -77.25 -45.99 -46.54
C SER A 3 -75.95 -45.51 -47.06
N PRO A 4 -75.54 -44.26 -46.77
CA PRO A 4 -74.35 -43.65 -47.35
C PRO A 4 -73.17 -43.70 -46.41
N CYS A 5 -72.00 -43.82 -47.01
CA CYS A 5 -70.70 -43.65 -46.40
C CYS A 5 -70.45 -42.17 -46.03
N ARG A 6 -70.00 -41.92 -44.84
CA ARG A 6 -69.38 -40.63 -44.39
C ARG A 6 -67.90 -40.80 -44.27
N GLY A 7 -67.20 -40.12 -45.13
CA GLY A 7 -65.78 -39.97 -45.03
C GLY A 7 -65.37 -38.96 -43.94
N GLY A 8 -64.50 -39.36 -43.06
CA GLY A 8 -63.89 -38.50 -42.09
C GLY A 8 -62.56 -37.92 -42.62
N VAL A 9 -62.47 -36.61 -42.73
CA VAL A 9 -61.28 -35.90 -43.06
C VAL A 9 -60.45 -35.64 -41.75
N THR A 10 -59.32 -36.29 -41.64
CA THR A 10 -58.40 -36.07 -40.50
C THR A 10 -57.50 -34.91 -40.81
N THR A 11 -57.75 -33.81 -40.16
CA THR A 11 -56.90 -32.61 -40.24
C THR A 11 -55.72 -32.78 -39.29
N LEU A 12 -54.50 -32.92 -39.80
CA LEU A 12 -53.27 -32.90 -39.06
C LEU A 12 -52.91 -31.44 -38.72
N LEU A 13 -53.08 -31.02 -37.48
CA LEU A 13 -52.55 -29.81 -36.92
C LEU A 13 -51.09 -30.06 -36.63
N ARG A 14 -50.19 -29.44 -37.42
CA ARG A 14 -48.77 -29.28 -37.10
C ARG A 14 -48.66 -28.20 -36.07
N GLY A 15 -48.32 -28.57 -34.81
CA GLY A 15 -47.98 -27.70 -33.74
C GLY A 15 -46.57 -27.14 -33.98
N PHE A 16 -46.47 -25.85 -34.27
CA PHE A 16 -45.20 -25.11 -34.21
C PHE A 16 -44.88 -24.84 -32.74
N SER A 17 -43.91 -25.59 -32.16
CA SER A 17 -43.31 -25.24 -30.88
C SER A 17 -42.32 -24.10 -31.10
N ALA A 18 -42.72 -22.90 -30.75
CA ALA A 18 -41.83 -21.76 -30.64
C ALA A 18 -40.96 -21.95 -29.38
N ALA A 19 -39.73 -22.45 -29.56
CA ALA A 19 -38.73 -22.45 -28.50
C ALA A 19 -38.22 -21.01 -28.32
N THR A 20 -38.76 -20.33 -27.33
CA THR A 20 -38.23 -19.03 -26.85
C THR A 20 -36.89 -19.27 -26.15
N LEU A 21 -35.79 -19.00 -26.86
CA LEU A 21 -34.43 -18.97 -26.32
C LEU A 21 -34.33 -17.74 -25.45
N ALA A 22 -34.53 -17.87 -24.14
CA ALA A 22 -34.27 -16.83 -23.16
C ALA A 22 -32.74 -16.66 -23.04
N LEU A 23 -32.18 -15.65 -23.72
CA LEU A 23 -30.79 -15.23 -23.56
C LEU A 23 -30.65 -14.56 -22.20
N VAL A 24 -30.25 -15.33 -21.18
CA VAL A 24 -29.89 -14.80 -19.88
C VAL A 24 -28.54 -14.05 -20.07
N LEU A 25 -28.59 -12.75 -20.28
CA LEU A 25 -27.45 -11.86 -20.14
C LEU A 25 -27.05 -11.85 -18.68
N ILE A 26 -26.14 -12.77 -18.30
CA ILE A 26 -25.41 -12.67 -17.05
C ILE A 26 -24.46 -11.47 -17.23
N GLY A 27 -24.96 -10.29 -16.91
CA GLY A 27 -24.14 -9.12 -16.74
C GLY A 27 -23.16 -9.42 -15.61
N SER A 28 -21.93 -9.81 -15.95
CA SER A 28 -20.81 -9.80 -15.01
C SER A 28 -20.61 -8.34 -14.61
N GLY A 29 -21.35 -7.89 -13.58
CA GLY A 29 -21.00 -6.67 -12.87
C GLY A 29 -19.60 -6.91 -12.35
N ALA A 30 -18.61 -6.36 -13.02
CA ALA A 30 -17.28 -6.21 -12.46
C ALA A 30 -17.48 -5.39 -11.17
N LEU A 31 -17.60 -6.08 -10.05
CA LEU A 31 -17.45 -5.44 -8.73
C LEU A 31 -16.07 -4.80 -8.81
N ALA A 32 -16.03 -3.48 -8.78
CA ALA A 32 -14.79 -2.75 -8.66
C ALA A 32 -14.08 -3.30 -7.41
N GLN A 33 -13.15 -4.23 -7.61
CA GLN A 33 -12.34 -4.77 -6.54
C GLN A 33 -11.57 -3.59 -5.96
N SER A 34 -11.74 -3.37 -4.65
CA SER A 34 -10.90 -2.41 -3.96
C SER A 34 -9.45 -2.83 -4.16
N ARG A 35 -8.61 -1.91 -4.61
CA ARG A 35 -7.19 -2.15 -4.82
C ARG A 35 -6.55 -2.64 -3.51
N PRO A 36 -5.69 -3.65 -3.57
CA PRO A 36 -5.06 -4.18 -2.36
C PRO A 36 -4.15 -3.10 -1.74
N LYS A 37 -4.31 -2.87 -0.46
CA LYS A 37 -3.41 -1.98 0.30
C LYS A 37 -2.29 -2.80 0.90
N ILE A 38 -1.13 -2.17 1.11
CA ILE A 38 0.07 -2.85 1.63
C ILE A 38 -0.21 -3.58 2.95
N TRP A 39 -1.06 -3.03 3.80
CA TRP A 39 -1.40 -3.65 5.10
C TRP A 39 -2.48 -4.74 5.03
N ASP A 40 -3.10 -4.95 3.86
CA ASP A 40 -4.10 -6.01 3.63
C ASP A 40 -3.46 -7.24 2.95
N MET A 41 -2.17 -7.17 2.65
CA MET A 41 -1.42 -8.25 2.01
C MET A 41 -1.26 -9.44 2.96
N LYS A 42 -1.37 -10.64 2.39
CA LYS A 42 -1.17 -11.88 3.15
C LYS A 42 0.31 -12.21 3.24
N PHE A 43 0.82 -12.29 4.45
CA PHE A 43 2.17 -12.81 4.69
C PHE A 43 2.28 -14.27 4.22
N GLY A 44 3.45 -14.65 3.73
CA GLY A 44 3.70 -15.96 3.11
C GLY A 44 3.27 -16.10 1.66
N ALA A 45 2.51 -15.13 1.10
CA ALA A 45 2.18 -15.12 -0.32
C ALA A 45 3.43 -14.81 -1.18
N PRO A 46 3.55 -15.39 -2.39
CA PRO A 46 4.62 -15.03 -3.31
C PRO A 46 4.49 -13.57 -3.75
N ILE A 47 5.58 -12.81 -3.69
CA ILE A 47 5.58 -11.42 -4.17
C ILE A 47 5.48 -11.31 -5.69
N ALA A 48 5.87 -12.36 -6.42
CA ALA A 48 5.71 -12.44 -7.87
C ALA A 48 4.23 -12.50 -8.33
N ASP A 49 3.31 -12.84 -7.42
CA ASP A 49 1.87 -12.89 -7.71
C ASP A 49 1.17 -11.52 -7.51
N LEU A 50 1.94 -10.49 -7.17
CA LEU A 50 1.38 -9.14 -7.02
C LEU A 50 0.95 -8.59 -8.38
N PRO A 51 -0.19 -7.90 -8.46
CA PRO A 51 -0.71 -7.37 -9.71
C PRO A 51 0.16 -6.18 -10.20
N ASP A 52 0.86 -6.37 -11.32
CA ASP A 52 1.76 -5.38 -11.94
C ASP A 52 1.05 -4.05 -12.30
N GLY A 53 -0.25 -4.08 -12.53
CA GLY A 53 -1.04 -2.87 -12.81
C GLY A 53 -1.38 -2.04 -11.58
N GLU A 54 -1.13 -2.55 -10.37
CA GLU A 54 -1.43 -1.86 -9.11
C GLU A 54 -0.15 -1.43 -8.39
N PHE A 55 0.91 -2.23 -8.51
CA PHE A 55 2.21 -2.05 -7.87
C PHE A 55 3.25 -1.82 -8.96
N VAL A 56 3.61 -0.57 -9.16
CA VAL A 56 4.46 -0.14 -10.28
C VAL A 56 5.85 0.29 -9.82
N ASP A 57 6.77 0.36 -10.77
CA ASP A 57 8.16 0.80 -10.59
C ASP A 57 8.93 0.04 -9.50
N PRO A 58 8.88 -1.31 -9.43
CA PRO A 58 9.61 -2.04 -8.38
C PRO A 58 11.11 -1.74 -8.46
N ALA A 59 11.72 -1.56 -7.30
CA ALA A 59 13.15 -1.34 -7.15
C ALA A 59 13.64 -1.90 -5.82
N CYS A 60 14.93 -2.12 -5.69
CA CYS A 60 15.50 -2.52 -4.40
C CYS A 60 15.34 -1.39 -3.38
N GLY A 61 14.78 -1.72 -2.22
CA GLY A 61 14.67 -0.81 -1.10
C GLY A 61 16.03 -0.51 -0.47
N THR A 62 16.12 0.62 0.23
CA THR A 62 17.33 1.08 0.91
C THR A 62 17.05 1.50 2.35
N ASN A 63 16.06 0.85 2.96
CA ASN A 63 15.67 1.08 4.34
C ASN A 63 15.28 2.54 4.64
N GLY A 64 14.46 3.14 3.77
CA GLY A 64 13.96 4.51 3.90
C GLY A 64 14.78 5.57 3.16
N GLY A 65 15.84 5.18 2.47
CA GLY A 65 16.55 6.05 1.51
C GLY A 65 15.91 6.01 0.11
N PRO A 66 16.50 6.70 -0.86
CA PRO A 66 16.06 6.64 -2.25
C PRO A 66 16.06 5.19 -2.76
N PRO A 67 15.12 4.81 -3.64
CA PRO A 67 15.12 3.49 -4.25
C PRO A 67 16.45 3.19 -4.94
N GLY A 68 16.90 1.94 -4.83
CA GLY A 68 18.15 1.46 -5.41
C GLY A 68 17.97 0.96 -6.85
N LEU A 69 18.48 -0.26 -7.12
CA LEU A 69 18.41 -0.89 -8.43
C LEU A 69 16.94 -1.07 -8.84
N ARG A 70 16.57 -0.53 -10.02
CA ARG A 70 15.25 -0.75 -10.63
C ARG A 70 15.12 -2.20 -11.08
N LEU A 71 13.96 -2.79 -10.84
CA LEU A 71 13.59 -4.14 -11.24
C LEU A 71 12.61 -4.09 -12.43
N ALA A 72 12.62 -5.12 -13.28
CA ALA A 72 11.63 -5.25 -14.33
C ALA A 72 10.26 -5.71 -13.79
N GLY A 73 10.27 -6.48 -12.68
CA GLY A 73 9.09 -6.96 -11.97
C GLY A 73 9.49 -7.49 -10.60
N PHE A 74 8.51 -7.92 -9.81
CA PHE A 74 8.75 -8.45 -8.47
C PHE A 74 9.48 -9.79 -8.47
N GLU A 75 9.44 -10.55 -9.57
CA GLU A 75 10.20 -11.81 -9.76
C GLU A 75 11.71 -11.59 -9.70
N GLU A 76 12.17 -10.37 -9.96
CA GLU A 76 13.60 -10.01 -9.91
C GLU A 76 14.09 -9.65 -8.48
N PHE A 77 13.30 -9.88 -7.44
CA PHE A 77 13.62 -9.53 -6.05
C PHE A 77 15.00 -10.05 -5.58
N GLU A 78 15.49 -11.15 -6.16
CA GLU A 78 16.79 -11.73 -5.83
C GLU A 78 17.96 -10.79 -6.13
N LYS A 79 17.79 -9.83 -7.04
CA LYS A 79 18.79 -8.80 -7.33
C LYS A 79 18.99 -7.83 -6.17
N CYS A 80 18.03 -7.73 -5.25
CA CYS A 80 18.13 -6.88 -4.08
C CYS A 80 18.99 -7.54 -3.01
N ARG A 81 19.84 -6.73 -2.36
CA ARG A 81 20.70 -7.22 -1.28
C ARG A 81 19.86 -7.65 -0.08
N ALA A 82 20.15 -8.84 0.46
CA ALA A 82 19.56 -9.27 1.71
C ALA A 82 20.07 -8.41 2.88
N GLU A 83 19.19 -8.08 3.79
CA GLU A 83 19.50 -7.44 5.06
C GLU A 83 20.08 -8.44 6.07
N ALA A 84 20.46 -7.95 7.26
CA ALA A 84 20.95 -8.81 8.33
C ALA A 84 19.92 -9.85 8.81
N THR A 85 18.64 -9.58 8.63
CA THR A 85 17.52 -10.49 8.88
C THR A 85 17.37 -11.58 7.82
N GLY A 86 18.13 -11.51 6.72
CA GLY A 86 17.95 -12.37 5.55
C GLY A 86 16.82 -11.92 4.61
N LEU A 87 16.04 -10.93 4.99
CA LEU A 87 14.98 -10.39 4.15
C LEU A 87 15.54 -9.46 3.08
N ARG A 88 14.83 -9.35 1.98
CA ARG A 88 15.13 -8.43 0.88
C ARG A 88 14.04 -7.38 0.83
N GLU A 89 14.43 -6.13 0.75
CA GLU A 89 13.51 -5.01 0.66
C GLU A 89 13.26 -4.63 -0.80
N ILE A 90 11.98 -4.61 -1.21
CA ILE A 90 11.55 -4.20 -2.53
C ILE A 90 10.62 -2.99 -2.39
N TRP A 91 11.12 -1.85 -2.82
CA TRP A 91 10.34 -0.63 -2.92
C TRP A 91 9.41 -0.69 -4.12
N PHE A 92 8.25 -0.03 -4.04
CA PHE A 92 7.29 0.11 -5.13
C PHE A 92 6.45 1.38 -4.95
N ARG A 93 5.70 1.74 -5.99
CA ARG A 93 4.63 2.74 -5.92
C ARG A 93 3.29 2.08 -6.22
N TYR A 94 2.21 2.66 -5.73
CA TYR A 94 0.91 2.39 -6.32
C TYR A 94 0.80 3.10 -7.67
N ASP A 95 0.06 2.49 -8.60
CA ASP A 95 -0.36 3.18 -9.82
C ASP A 95 -1.32 4.32 -9.42
N ASP A 96 -0.98 5.54 -9.80
CA ASP A 96 -1.69 6.75 -9.45
C ASP A 96 -2.53 7.33 -10.63
N GLU A 97 -2.62 6.62 -11.75
CA GLU A 97 -3.34 7.11 -12.95
C GLU A 97 -4.80 7.41 -12.63
N GLU A 98 -5.51 6.49 -11.98
CA GLU A 98 -6.91 6.71 -11.61
C GLU A 98 -7.09 7.85 -10.60
N GLU A 99 -6.18 8.00 -9.65
CA GLU A 99 -6.19 9.13 -8.73
C GLU A 99 -6.02 10.45 -9.49
N PHE A 100 -5.06 10.50 -10.39
CA PHE A 100 -4.80 11.68 -11.23
C PHE A 100 -6.04 12.07 -12.03
N ILE A 101 -6.68 11.10 -12.72
CA ILE A 101 -7.91 11.33 -13.48
C ILE A 101 -9.03 11.79 -12.55
N ALA A 102 -9.23 11.11 -11.42
CA ALA A 102 -10.29 11.46 -10.47
C ALA A 102 -10.13 12.88 -9.91
N ARG A 103 -8.89 13.32 -9.66
CA ARG A 103 -8.59 14.70 -9.25
C ARG A 103 -8.89 15.69 -10.37
N ALA A 104 -8.53 15.39 -11.62
CA ALA A 104 -8.79 16.25 -12.77
C ALA A 104 -10.29 16.47 -13.00
N VAL A 105 -11.12 15.43 -12.82
CA VAL A 105 -12.58 15.52 -12.96
C VAL A 105 -13.30 15.85 -11.63
N ARG A 106 -12.56 16.10 -10.56
CA ARG A 106 -13.08 16.44 -9.22
C ARG A 106 -14.07 15.41 -8.67
N ASN A 107 -13.74 14.12 -8.80
CA ASN A 107 -14.55 13.02 -8.28
C ASN A 107 -14.03 12.56 -6.90
N PRO A 108 -14.62 13.05 -5.79
CA PRO A 108 -14.12 12.75 -4.45
C PRO A 108 -14.25 11.27 -4.07
N ASP A 109 -15.27 10.58 -4.58
CA ASP A 109 -15.48 9.16 -4.28
C ASP A 109 -14.42 8.27 -4.95
N ALA A 110 -14.01 8.61 -6.17
CA ALA A 110 -12.93 7.91 -6.86
C ALA A 110 -11.57 8.19 -6.18
N ILE A 111 -11.30 9.45 -5.79
CA ILE A 111 -10.09 9.80 -5.03
C ILE A 111 -10.01 9.02 -3.72
N ALA A 112 -11.12 8.90 -2.99
CA ALA A 112 -11.14 8.18 -1.72
C ALA A 112 -10.89 6.67 -1.85
N ARG A 113 -11.16 6.09 -3.03
CA ARG A 113 -10.93 4.66 -3.31
C ARG A 113 -9.54 4.37 -3.87
N ALA A 114 -8.88 5.37 -4.44
CA ALA A 114 -7.55 5.19 -5.01
C ALA A 114 -6.53 4.87 -3.91
N ASN A 115 -5.57 4.00 -4.23
CA ASN A 115 -4.37 3.86 -3.44
C ASN A 115 -3.41 4.98 -3.81
N THR A 116 -2.83 5.62 -2.82
CA THR A 116 -1.97 6.77 -3.03
C THR A 116 -0.65 6.62 -2.30
N MET A 117 0.37 7.34 -2.78
CA MET A 117 1.65 7.51 -2.06
C MET A 117 1.56 8.60 -0.99
N VAL A 118 0.35 8.80 -0.43
CA VAL A 118 0.08 9.82 0.60
C VAL A 118 -0.72 9.19 1.74
N MET A 119 -0.31 9.41 2.98
CA MET A 119 -1.00 8.97 4.19
C MET A 119 -1.22 10.15 5.13
N LEU A 120 -2.48 10.41 5.54
CA LEU A 120 -2.85 11.58 6.33
C LEU A 120 -2.35 12.90 5.74
N GLY A 121 -2.35 13.02 4.40
CA GLY A 121 -1.82 14.19 3.70
C GLY A 121 -0.30 14.21 3.56
N GLN A 122 0.43 13.25 4.14
CA GLN A 122 1.89 13.21 4.15
C GLN A 122 2.42 12.25 3.07
N PRO A 123 3.40 12.65 2.26
CA PRO A 123 4.00 11.77 1.25
C PRO A 123 4.75 10.61 1.91
N ILE A 124 4.55 9.41 1.36
CA ILE A 124 5.13 8.17 1.88
C ILE A 124 5.87 7.38 0.81
N MET A 125 6.75 6.52 1.28
CA MET A 125 7.39 5.46 0.52
C MET A 125 6.94 4.11 1.06
N LEU A 126 6.79 3.13 0.19
CA LEU A 126 6.31 1.79 0.51
C LEU A 126 7.35 0.76 0.11
N SER A 127 7.56 -0.25 0.94
CA SER A 127 8.43 -1.38 0.63
C SER A 127 7.84 -2.68 1.17
N LEU A 128 8.05 -3.76 0.42
CA LEU A 128 7.80 -5.13 0.83
C LEU A 128 9.09 -5.76 1.36
N LEU A 129 8.94 -6.69 2.28
CA LEU A 129 10.03 -7.51 2.80
C LEU A 129 9.80 -8.95 2.41
N ALA A 130 10.64 -9.49 1.54
CA ALA A 130 10.56 -10.86 1.07
C ALA A 130 11.68 -11.73 1.64
N ASP A 131 11.40 -13.00 1.90
CA ASP A 131 12.43 -13.99 2.24
C ASP A 131 13.17 -14.48 0.97
N LEU A 132 14.11 -15.39 1.15
CA LEU A 132 14.90 -15.96 0.06
C LEU A 132 14.07 -16.75 -0.96
N ALA A 133 12.86 -17.18 -0.60
CA ALA A 133 11.93 -17.88 -1.49
C ALA A 133 10.93 -16.92 -2.17
N GLY A 134 11.12 -15.60 -2.02
CA GLY A 134 10.22 -14.59 -2.56
C GLY A 134 8.86 -14.53 -1.89
N ARG A 135 8.74 -15.01 -0.65
CA ARG A 135 7.50 -14.92 0.10
C ARG A 135 7.47 -13.66 0.94
N LEU A 136 6.34 -12.97 0.92
CA LEU A 136 6.12 -11.76 1.70
C LEU A 136 6.19 -12.09 3.20
N GLN A 137 7.13 -11.45 3.91
CA GLN A 137 7.34 -11.60 5.34
C GLN A 137 7.01 -10.32 6.12
N GLY A 138 6.85 -9.21 5.42
CA GLY A 138 6.55 -7.93 6.05
C GLY A 138 6.47 -6.79 5.06
N TYR A 139 6.28 -5.60 5.61
CA TYR A 139 6.30 -4.38 4.83
C TYR A 139 6.82 -3.21 5.66
N ARG A 140 7.21 -2.15 4.96
CA ARG A 140 7.64 -0.86 5.54
C ARG A 140 6.88 0.29 4.91
N ILE A 141 6.62 1.30 5.73
CA ILE A 141 6.08 2.57 5.30
C ILE A 141 6.98 3.65 5.91
N PHE A 142 7.46 4.54 5.08
CA PHE A 142 8.30 5.66 5.50
C PHE A 142 7.66 6.97 5.05
N THR A 143 7.82 8.04 5.81
CA THR A 143 7.68 9.38 5.25
C THR A 143 8.73 9.58 4.17
N ASP A 144 8.34 10.07 2.98
CA ASP A 144 9.30 10.31 1.90
C ASP A 144 10.27 11.45 2.28
N PRO A 145 11.56 11.15 2.50
CA PRO A 145 12.53 12.17 2.92
C PRO A 145 12.86 13.18 1.82
N ARG A 146 12.49 12.88 0.56
CA ARG A 146 12.71 13.74 -0.60
C ARG A 146 11.61 14.78 -0.78
N ALA A 147 10.46 14.56 -0.13
CA ALA A 147 9.35 15.49 -0.20
C ALA A 147 9.70 16.80 0.52
N ASP A 148 9.06 17.87 0.05
CA ASP A 148 9.16 19.18 0.68
C ASP A 148 8.85 19.07 2.18
N PRO A 149 9.66 19.67 3.08
CA PRO A 149 9.42 19.64 4.52
C PRO A 149 8.03 20.11 4.92
N ASP A 150 7.49 21.12 4.25
CA ASP A 150 6.16 21.63 4.58
C ASP A 150 5.07 20.60 4.26
N LEU A 151 5.26 19.78 3.21
CA LEU A 151 4.33 18.70 2.86
C LEU A 151 4.37 17.51 3.83
N ARG A 152 5.44 17.36 4.63
CA ARG A 152 5.60 16.29 5.61
C ARG A 152 5.65 16.78 7.06
N LYS A 153 5.21 18.01 7.29
CA LYS A 153 5.28 18.65 8.60
C LYS A 153 4.64 17.82 9.72
N ASP A 154 3.49 17.20 9.43
CA ASP A 154 2.72 16.42 10.39
C ASP A 154 2.95 14.90 10.25
N ALA A 155 4.04 14.48 9.60
CA ALA A 155 4.31 13.06 9.33
C ALA A 155 4.41 12.21 10.59
N TYR A 156 4.83 12.78 11.73
CA TYR A 156 4.86 12.10 13.02
C TYR A 156 3.48 11.56 13.46
N LEU A 157 2.37 12.15 12.97
CA LEU A 157 1.00 11.69 13.27
C LEU A 157 0.66 10.34 12.62
N ILE A 158 1.38 9.93 11.58
CA ILE A 158 1.20 8.61 10.93
C ILE A 158 1.38 7.50 11.96
N GLY A 159 2.33 7.63 12.90
CA GLY A 159 2.54 6.67 13.98
C GLY A 159 1.29 6.44 14.82
N ASN A 160 0.54 7.50 15.14
CA ASN A 160 -0.70 7.40 15.92
C ASN A 160 -1.80 6.64 15.14
N ALA A 161 -1.92 6.85 13.83
CA ALA A 161 -2.86 6.11 13.00
C ALA A 161 -2.55 4.60 13.01
N PHE A 162 -1.26 4.22 12.99
CA PHE A 162 -0.85 2.82 13.09
C PHE A 162 -1.08 2.25 14.48
N LYS A 163 -0.85 3.01 15.54
CA LYS A 163 -1.22 2.58 16.91
C LYS A 163 -2.71 2.27 16.99
N ALA A 164 -3.57 3.12 16.41
CA ALA A 164 -5.00 2.86 16.35
C ALA A 164 -5.36 1.62 15.52
N ARG A 165 -4.69 1.39 14.40
CA ARG A 165 -4.91 0.23 13.52
C ARG A 165 -4.56 -1.10 14.19
N TYR A 166 -3.43 -1.17 14.88
CA TYR A 166 -2.96 -2.38 15.57
C TYR A 166 -3.43 -2.49 17.03
N GLY A 167 -4.35 -1.64 17.44
CA GLY A 167 -4.87 -1.53 18.79
C GLY A 167 -4.04 -0.57 19.65
N SER A 168 -4.73 0.24 20.47
CA SER A 168 -4.11 1.28 21.30
C SER A 168 -3.24 0.75 22.42
N ASP A 169 -3.52 -0.49 22.87
CA ASP A 169 -2.88 -1.09 24.04
C ASP A 169 -1.73 -2.02 23.68
N GLY A 170 -0.85 -2.30 24.64
CA GLY A 170 0.23 -3.28 24.49
C GLY A 170 1.43 -2.79 23.68
N TRP A 171 1.58 -1.49 23.51
CA TRP A 171 2.77 -0.88 22.94
C TRP A 171 3.83 -0.67 24.00
N ASP A 172 5.04 -1.17 23.73
CA ASP A 172 6.26 -0.84 24.48
C ASP A 172 6.94 0.32 23.75
N CYS A 173 6.88 1.51 24.37
CA CYS A 173 7.38 2.74 23.78
C CYS A 173 8.52 3.32 24.61
N MET A 174 9.55 3.82 23.92
CA MET A 174 10.68 4.52 24.49
C MET A 174 10.83 5.86 23.81
N ASP A 175 10.90 6.91 24.61
CA ASP A 175 11.20 8.27 24.16
C ASP A 175 12.70 8.53 24.32
N ASP A 176 13.36 8.89 23.23
CA ASP A 176 14.76 9.28 23.25
C ASP A 176 14.86 10.77 23.64
N PRO A 177 15.77 11.14 24.57
CA PRO A 177 15.97 12.53 24.94
C PRO A 177 16.56 13.35 23.78
N PRO A 178 16.39 14.69 23.81
CA PRO A 178 17.05 15.56 22.85
C PRO A 178 18.57 15.38 22.84
N ALA A 179 19.14 15.22 21.65
CA ALA A 179 20.59 15.29 21.46
C ALA A 179 21.05 16.74 21.35
N ALA A 180 22.37 16.97 21.33
CA ALA A 180 22.94 18.31 21.18
C ALA A 180 22.43 18.97 19.90
N GLY A 181 21.87 20.17 20.03
CA GLY A 181 21.28 20.94 18.94
C GLY A 181 19.84 20.55 18.55
N GLU A 182 19.24 19.55 19.20
CA GLU A 182 17.82 19.20 19.03
C GLU A 182 16.96 19.96 20.02
N THR A 183 15.88 20.58 19.56
CA THR A 183 14.91 21.32 20.39
C THR A 183 13.50 21.09 19.88
N ALA A 184 12.51 21.48 20.67
CA ALA A 184 11.12 21.40 20.25
C ALA A 184 10.84 22.26 19.00
N PHE A 185 10.15 21.70 18.03
CA PHE A 185 9.62 22.41 16.88
C PHE A 185 8.13 22.73 17.16
N GLU A 186 7.74 24.00 17.05
CA GLU A 186 6.41 24.50 17.41
C GLU A 186 5.92 24.04 18.80
N GLY A 187 6.83 23.93 19.76
CA GLY A 187 6.52 23.52 21.14
C GLY A 187 6.39 22.00 21.34
N ILE A 188 6.58 21.20 20.31
CA ILE A 188 6.49 19.74 20.34
C ILE A 188 7.87 19.14 20.09
N PHE A 189 8.28 18.20 20.95
CA PHE A 189 9.46 17.36 20.74
C PHE A 189 9.04 15.90 20.77
N ILE A 190 9.19 15.17 19.65
CA ILE A 190 8.93 13.75 19.55
C ILE A 190 10.17 13.06 18.99
N LYS A 191 10.66 12.08 19.71
CA LYS A 191 11.71 11.16 19.28
C LYS A 191 11.41 9.81 19.93
N GLN A 192 10.43 9.13 19.40
CA GLN A 192 9.79 7.96 20.00
C GLN A 192 10.00 6.72 19.14
N ARG A 193 10.30 5.60 19.79
CA ARG A 193 10.28 4.27 19.20
C ARG A 193 9.31 3.40 19.99
N CYS A 194 8.40 2.75 19.29
CA CYS A 194 7.42 1.85 19.88
C CYS A 194 7.49 0.47 19.23
N ARG A 195 7.23 -0.56 20.00
CA ARG A 195 7.15 -1.93 19.53
C ARG A 195 5.90 -2.58 20.08
N LYS A 196 5.26 -3.40 19.26
CA LYS A 196 4.14 -4.26 19.65
C LYS A 196 4.30 -5.64 19.06
N LEU A 197 4.07 -6.66 19.87
CA LEU A 197 3.99 -8.07 19.44
C LEU A 197 2.53 -8.51 19.48
N GLY A 198 2.08 -9.19 18.44
CA GLY A 198 0.72 -9.73 18.38
C GLY A 198 0.46 -10.50 17.09
N GLU A 199 -0.45 -11.48 17.16
CA GLU A 199 -0.99 -12.21 15.99
C GLU A 199 0.06 -12.73 14.99
N GLY A 200 1.24 -13.19 15.49
CA GLY A 200 2.30 -13.75 14.64
C GLY A 200 3.20 -12.71 13.96
N HIS A 201 3.03 -11.42 14.25
CA HIS A 201 3.87 -10.36 13.69
C HIS A 201 4.34 -9.38 14.77
N GLN A 202 5.43 -8.68 14.45
CA GLN A 202 5.95 -7.56 15.21
C GLN A 202 5.69 -6.26 14.41
N VAL A 203 5.18 -5.26 15.11
CA VAL A 203 5.05 -3.89 14.59
C VAL A 203 6.06 -3.01 15.30
N THR A 204 6.87 -2.29 14.55
CA THR A 204 7.79 -1.27 15.04
C THR A 204 7.39 0.09 14.47
N LEU A 205 7.31 1.09 15.32
CA LEU A 205 7.04 2.48 14.94
C LEU A 205 8.18 3.36 15.41
N GLU A 206 8.61 4.26 14.53
CA GLU A 206 9.46 5.39 14.90
C GLU A 206 8.74 6.67 14.49
N SER A 207 8.66 7.62 15.40
CA SER A 207 8.09 8.96 15.14
C SER A 207 9.09 10.02 15.58
N ARG A 208 9.34 10.99 14.73
CA ARG A 208 10.26 12.09 14.97
C ARG A 208 9.59 13.41 14.63
N HIS A 209 9.71 14.37 15.51
CA HIS A 209 9.27 15.74 15.29
C HIS A 209 10.07 16.67 16.20
N TYR A 210 11.06 17.33 15.65
CA TYR A 210 11.93 18.25 16.40
C TYR A 210 12.70 19.15 15.44
N TYR A 211 13.25 20.19 16.00
CA TYR A 211 14.14 21.10 15.32
C TYR A 211 15.60 20.71 15.57
N LYS A 212 16.44 20.70 14.55
CA LYS A 212 17.85 20.38 14.66
C LYS A 212 18.69 21.52 14.11
N SER A 213 19.42 22.18 15.00
CA SER A 213 20.30 23.30 14.66
C SER A 213 21.42 22.84 13.72
N GLY A 214 21.68 23.63 12.66
CA GLY A 214 22.74 23.33 11.70
C GLY A 214 22.43 22.26 10.66
N GLN A 215 21.25 21.66 10.69
CA GLN A 215 20.83 20.76 9.61
C GLN A 215 20.58 21.58 8.35
N ALA A 216 21.31 21.27 7.29
CA ALA A 216 21.09 21.87 5.98
C ALA A 216 20.28 20.91 5.11
N MET A 217 19.33 21.43 4.38
CA MET A 217 18.63 20.73 3.32
C MET A 217 18.89 21.45 2.01
N VAL A 218 19.19 20.71 0.97
CA VAL A 218 19.39 21.25 -0.36
C VAL A 218 18.11 21.00 -1.15
N ASP A 219 17.50 22.07 -1.64
CA ASP A 219 16.36 21.96 -2.56
C ASP A 219 16.83 21.26 -3.85
N PRO A 220 16.24 20.11 -4.20
CA PRO A 220 16.69 19.34 -5.35
C PRO A 220 16.47 20.05 -6.70
N ASN A 221 15.58 21.05 -6.76
CA ASN A 221 15.27 21.78 -7.99
C ASN A 221 16.15 23.04 -8.16
N SER A 222 16.37 23.77 -7.08
CA SER A 222 17.09 25.05 -7.12
C SER A 222 18.55 24.92 -6.65
N GLY A 223 18.93 23.84 -5.99
CA GLY A 223 20.24 23.69 -5.33
C GLY A 223 20.43 24.62 -4.13
N ALA A 224 19.41 25.37 -3.74
CA ALA A 224 19.48 26.27 -2.60
C ALA A 224 19.58 25.48 -1.29
N SER A 225 20.51 25.89 -0.42
CA SER A 225 20.65 25.30 0.91
C SER A 225 19.85 26.09 1.92
N THR A 226 18.92 25.42 2.61
CA THR A 226 18.18 25.98 3.75
C THR A 226 18.71 25.36 5.02
N VAL A 227 19.16 26.18 5.97
CA VAL A 227 19.61 25.74 7.30
C VAL A 227 18.50 25.88 8.31
N ASN A 228 18.57 25.10 9.37
CA ASN A 228 17.65 25.14 10.50
C ASN A 228 16.27 24.59 10.18
N GLN A 229 16.22 23.44 9.54
CA GLN A 229 14.98 22.75 9.25
C GLN A 229 14.54 21.83 10.40
N PHE A 230 13.24 21.60 10.45
CA PHE A 230 12.68 20.60 11.36
C PHE A 230 12.79 19.20 10.75
N GLU A 231 12.88 18.20 11.60
CA GLU A 231 12.68 16.80 11.26
C GLU A 231 11.25 16.44 11.63
N SER A 232 10.46 15.99 10.65
CA SER A 232 9.18 15.36 10.92
C SER A 232 9.06 14.12 10.05
N SER A 233 8.99 12.97 10.70
CA SER A 233 8.96 11.69 10.01
C SER A 233 8.28 10.60 10.83
N ALA A 234 7.76 9.61 10.14
CA ALA A 234 7.32 8.35 10.70
C ALA A 234 7.90 7.20 9.89
N ARG A 235 8.23 6.12 10.58
CA ARG A 235 8.62 4.84 10.04
C ARG A 235 7.78 3.75 10.69
N ILE A 236 7.21 2.91 9.86
CA ILE A 236 6.44 1.75 10.29
C ILE A 236 7.07 0.52 9.65
N GLU A 237 7.29 -0.50 10.44
CA GLU A 237 7.72 -1.81 9.97
C GLU A 237 6.84 -2.88 10.59
N VAL A 238 6.29 -3.75 9.76
CA VAL A 238 5.50 -4.90 10.18
C VAL A 238 6.16 -6.13 9.61
N VAL A 239 6.56 -7.08 10.47
CA VAL A 239 7.30 -8.29 10.06
C VAL A 239 6.77 -9.50 10.81
N GLN A 240 6.64 -10.64 10.13
CA GLN A 240 6.33 -11.91 10.76
C GLN A 240 7.41 -12.29 11.80
N ILE A 241 6.99 -12.72 12.99
CA ILE A 241 7.92 -13.08 14.07
C ILE A 241 8.86 -14.22 13.65
N GLU A 242 8.35 -15.20 12.92
CA GLU A 242 9.13 -16.34 12.43
C GLU A 242 10.27 -15.91 11.48
N ALA A 243 10.09 -14.82 10.76
CA ALA A 243 11.13 -14.28 9.88
C ALA A 243 12.26 -13.59 10.65
N LEU A 244 12.02 -13.17 11.91
CA LEU A 244 13.01 -12.50 12.75
C LEU A 244 13.85 -13.49 13.60
N GLN A 245 13.49 -14.77 13.59
CA GLN A 245 14.13 -15.80 14.41
C GLN A 245 15.14 -16.67 13.63
N LYS A 246 15.32 -16.39 12.37
CA LYS A 246 16.28 -17.07 11.48
C LYS A 246 17.60 -16.32 11.43
#